data_1d1856c3fd2dfa1fa574ceb9fb9ff6f2
#
_entry.id   1d1856c3fd2dfa1fa574ceb9fb9ff6f2
#
_cell.length_a   1.000
_cell.length_b   1.000
_cell.length_c   1.000
_cell.angle_alpha   90.00
_cell.angle_beta   90.00
_cell.angle_gamma   90.00
#
_symmetry.space_group_name_H-M   'P 1'
#
loop_
_entity.id
_entity.type
_entity.pdbx_description
1 polymer ?
#
loop_
_entity_poly.entity_id
_entity_poly.type
_entity_poly.pdbx_seq_one_letter_code
_entity_poly.pdbx_strand_id
1 'polypeptide(L)'
;MKIILLIILFITSVQGAFAQFEDVNKERENIRPKYYQDFLNFQSSKPGMTRLDIFIEVPYSAMHFVKTGDNFQSEYSVSISIFAEDKEKLIEEKIWDEKINVNDFHQTSAGSNYNISIKSFDLKPDKYFIRTAVDDKDTKKSYVSTNMYTIRDLYALPNISDLMFIAKETVVAGSRKILPNVTRQLNVQKEGIPLFFEVYSNVPQKLKMEFVVSEGEKKIILADTVYKDIDSGKTKVFHNIQMQGLGLGNYLVSLKLLDAGNKVIAVTIKSFSSRWVGVPSVITDLDKAVAQLVYIATTSEKNYIEEATTKDEKLKRYMAFWKKKSPNPADENNAVFDEYYRRINYANANFSHYVEGWRTDRGMVYITLGPPNNIDRHPFDLDAKPYEIWEYYDLNRQFVFMDETGFGEYRLITPMYGDTMRYRY
;
A
#
# COMPACT_ATOMS: atom_id res chain seq x y z
N MET A 1 37.91 -12.27 -11.10
CA MET A 1 37.38 -12.74 -9.82
C MET A 1 36.86 -11.60 -8.90
N LYS A 2 37.38 -10.35 -8.96
CA LYS A 2 36.88 -9.21 -8.13
C LYS A 2 35.49 -8.62 -8.57
N ILE A 3 35.12 -8.74 -9.84
CA ILE A 3 33.86 -8.22 -10.39
C ILE A 3 32.66 -9.08 -9.97
N ILE A 4 32.85 -10.40 -9.83
CA ILE A 4 31.78 -11.34 -9.44
C ILE A 4 31.39 -11.15 -7.96
N LEU A 5 32.35 -10.79 -7.08
CA LEU A 5 32.08 -10.55 -5.66
C LEU A 5 31.27 -9.26 -5.42
N LEU A 6 31.46 -8.24 -6.27
CA LEU A 6 30.71 -6.98 -6.19
C LEU A 6 29.24 -7.13 -6.64
N ILE A 7 29.00 -8.04 -7.61
CA ILE A 7 27.63 -8.37 -8.08
C ILE A 7 26.87 -9.17 -7.02
N ILE A 8 27.54 -10.08 -6.30
CA ILE A 8 26.91 -10.88 -5.23
C ILE A 8 26.54 -10.02 -4.02
N LEU A 9 27.36 -9.03 -3.63
CA LEU A 9 27.00 -8.09 -2.56
C LEU A 9 25.83 -7.16 -2.95
N PHE A 10 25.70 -6.86 -4.25
CA PHE A 10 24.60 -6.07 -4.78
C PHE A 10 23.27 -6.85 -4.77
N ILE A 11 23.30 -8.17 -5.06
CA ILE A 11 22.12 -9.04 -5.06
C ILE A 11 21.56 -9.21 -3.64
N THR A 12 22.39 -9.29 -2.60
CA THR A 12 21.93 -9.48 -1.21
C THR A 12 21.29 -8.22 -0.62
N SER A 13 21.76 -7.02 -0.96
CA SER A 13 21.15 -5.75 -0.49
C SER A 13 19.82 -5.45 -1.21
N VAL A 14 19.68 -5.90 -2.46
CA VAL A 14 18.46 -5.78 -3.23
C VAL A 14 17.40 -6.77 -2.72
N GLN A 15 17.77 -8.00 -2.36
CA GLN A 15 16.83 -9.00 -1.80
C GLN A 15 16.17 -8.52 -0.49
N GLY A 16 16.89 -7.78 0.37
CA GLY A 16 16.30 -7.18 1.56
C GLY A 16 15.22 -6.12 1.26
N ALA A 17 15.41 -5.33 0.21
CA ALA A 17 14.44 -4.33 -0.23
C ALA A 17 13.20 -4.99 -0.90
N PHE A 18 13.39 -6.14 -1.55
CA PHE A 18 12.29 -6.90 -2.16
C PHE A 18 11.45 -7.65 -1.15
N ALA A 19 12.03 -8.20 -0.08
CA ALA A 19 11.27 -8.79 1.02
C ALA A 19 10.34 -7.75 1.67
N GLN A 20 10.79 -6.50 1.83
CA GLN A 20 9.94 -5.39 2.27
C GLN A 20 8.86 -5.02 1.25
N PHE A 21 9.13 -5.19 -0.05
CA PHE A 21 8.17 -4.93 -1.14
C PHE A 21 7.08 -6.00 -1.21
N GLU A 22 7.40 -7.28 -1.02
CA GLU A 22 6.43 -8.37 -1.00
C GLU A 22 5.49 -8.30 0.20
N ASP A 23 5.99 -7.96 1.40
CA ASP A 23 5.15 -7.80 2.60
C ASP A 23 4.20 -6.62 2.48
N VAL A 24 4.65 -5.49 1.93
CA VAL A 24 3.79 -4.33 1.66
C VAL A 24 2.71 -4.65 0.62
N ASN A 25 2.96 -5.54 -0.33
CA ASN A 25 1.95 -5.95 -1.31
C ASN A 25 0.95 -6.96 -0.73
N LYS A 26 1.36 -7.89 0.13
CA LYS A 26 0.44 -8.83 0.81
C LYS A 26 -0.57 -8.12 1.72
N GLU A 27 -0.15 -7.08 2.44
CA GLU A 27 -1.06 -6.25 3.25
C GLU A 27 -2.06 -5.43 2.40
N ARG A 28 -1.71 -5.12 1.13
CA ARG A 28 -2.55 -4.32 0.21
C ARG A 28 -3.62 -5.13 -0.53
N GLU A 29 -3.56 -6.44 -0.54
CA GLU A 29 -4.56 -7.28 -1.22
C GLU A 29 -5.88 -7.41 -0.45
N ASN A 30 -5.90 -7.12 0.84
CA ASN A 30 -7.09 -7.23 1.67
C ASN A 30 -7.54 -5.88 2.21
N ILE A 31 -8.63 -5.31 1.66
CA ILE A 31 -9.41 -4.22 2.26
C ILE A 31 -8.53 -3.01 2.59
N ARG A 32 -8.93 -1.78 2.24
CA ARG A 32 -8.20 -0.54 2.61
C ARG A 32 -7.57 -0.72 3.99
N PRO A 33 -6.24 -0.63 4.13
CA PRO A 33 -5.61 -0.83 5.43
C PRO A 33 -6.22 0.14 6.43
N LYS A 34 -6.51 -0.36 7.62
CA LYS A 34 -7.12 0.48 8.66
C LYS A 34 -6.18 1.55 9.18
N TYR A 35 -4.89 1.37 8.96
CA TYR A 35 -3.85 2.38 9.14
C TYR A 35 -2.69 2.11 8.19
N TYR A 36 -1.89 3.14 7.93
CA TYR A 36 -0.66 3.05 7.16
C TYR A 36 0.54 3.27 8.07
N GLN A 37 1.69 2.72 7.68
CA GLN A 37 2.92 2.87 8.43
C GLN A 37 4.12 3.03 7.50
N ASP A 38 5.09 3.80 7.96
CA ASP A 38 6.37 3.97 7.28
C ASP A 38 7.51 3.95 8.30
N PHE A 39 8.59 3.27 7.95
CA PHE A 39 9.77 3.05 8.78
C PHE A 39 10.95 3.73 8.11
N LEU A 40 11.72 4.52 8.87
CA LEU A 40 12.84 5.28 8.32
C LEU A 40 14.05 5.24 9.25
N ASN A 41 15.18 4.81 8.70
CA ASN A 41 16.48 4.86 9.38
C ASN A 41 17.14 6.22 9.23
N PHE A 42 17.46 6.88 10.36
CA PHE A 42 18.27 8.07 10.45
C PHE A 42 19.43 7.84 11.40
N GLN A 43 20.52 8.61 11.26
CA GLN A 43 21.61 8.55 12.24
C GLN A 43 21.11 9.02 13.62
N SER A 44 21.38 8.23 14.65
CA SER A 44 21.07 8.62 16.04
C SER A 44 22.10 9.62 16.57
N SER A 45 21.72 10.38 17.59
CA SER A 45 22.67 11.14 18.40
C SER A 45 23.48 10.26 19.36
N LYS A 46 23.05 9.01 19.58
CA LYS A 46 23.76 8.03 20.40
C LYS A 46 24.76 7.25 19.54
N PRO A 47 26.08 7.27 19.87
CA PRO A 47 27.07 6.54 19.08
C PRO A 47 26.74 5.05 18.94
N GLY A 48 26.96 4.52 17.73
CA GLY A 48 26.73 3.10 17.43
C GLY A 48 25.25 2.69 17.36
N MET A 49 24.33 3.67 17.39
CA MET A 49 22.89 3.44 17.28
C MET A 49 22.33 4.14 16.04
N THR A 50 21.35 3.53 15.42
CA THR A 50 20.54 4.14 14.37
C THR A 50 19.19 4.50 14.95
N ARG A 51 18.69 5.71 14.63
CA ARG A 51 17.35 6.14 14.99
C ARG A 51 16.36 5.60 13.97
N LEU A 52 15.45 4.78 14.42
CA LEU A 52 14.29 4.34 13.67
C LEU A 52 13.11 5.26 13.97
N ASP A 53 12.66 6.00 12.97
CA ASP A 53 11.41 6.77 13.05
C ASP A 53 10.29 5.94 12.44
N ILE A 54 9.23 5.67 13.23
CA ILE A 54 8.04 4.95 12.82
C ILE A 54 6.88 5.94 12.75
N PHE A 55 6.30 6.07 11.56
CA PHE A 55 5.13 6.90 11.30
C PHE A 55 3.90 5.99 11.21
N ILE A 56 2.84 6.36 11.93
CA ILE A 56 1.53 5.70 11.87
C ILE A 56 0.52 6.73 11.40
N GLU A 57 -0.13 6.45 10.26
CA GLU A 57 -1.21 7.27 9.70
C GLU A 57 -2.52 6.52 9.79
N VAL A 58 -3.50 7.10 10.50
CA VAL A 58 -4.83 6.51 10.67
C VAL A 58 -5.85 7.39 9.96
N PRO A 59 -6.46 6.91 8.84
CA PRO A 59 -7.54 7.62 8.16
C PRO A 59 -8.77 7.76 9.07
N TYR A 60 -9.43 8.90 9.06
CA TYR A 60 -10.63 9.10 9.86
C TYR A 60 -11.75 8.11 9.48
N SER A 61 -11.86 7.77 8.20
CA SER A 61 -12.82 6.78 7.71
C SER A 61 -12.59 5.34 8.24
N ALA A 62 -11.43 5.07 8.86
CA ALA A 62 -11.12 3.78 9.47
C ALA A 62 -11.53 3.70 10.95
N MET A 63 -11.86 4.84 11.56
CA MET A 63 -12.17 4.97 12.98
C MET A 63 -13.67 5.10 13.22
N HIS A 64 -14.09 4.77 14.44
CA HIS A 64 -15.45 5.02 14.90
C HIS A 64 -15.54 6.41 15.56
N PHE A 65 -16.49 7.25 15.13
CA PHE A 65 -16.73 8.55 15.71
C PHE A 65 -18.05 8.56 16.47
N VAL A 66 -17.99 9.03 17.71
CA VAL A 66 -19.15 9.19 18.59
C VAL A 66 -19.50 10.67 18.67
N LYS A 67 -20.79 11.00 18.55
CA LYS A 67 -21.26 12.37 18.74
C LYS A 67 -21.18 12.76 20.23
N THR A 68 -20.47 13.86 20.54
CA THR A 68 -20.30 14.36 21.89
C THR A 68 -20.63 15.86 21.87
N GLY A 69 -21.86 16.21 22.32
CA GLY A 69 -22.38 17.56 22.15
C GLY A 69 -22.54 17.94 20.68
N ASP A 70 -21.90 19.04 20.27
CA ASP A 70 -21.90 19.53 18.89
C ASP A 70 -20.77 18.97 18.04
N ASN A 71 -19.86 18.17 18.61
CA ASN A 71 -18.69 17.63 17.98
C ASN A 71 -18.78 16.11 17.79
N PHE A 72 -17.90 15.57 16.94
CA PHE A 72 -17.66 14.14 16.78
C PHE A 72 -16.26 13.80 17.27
N GLN A 73 -16.15 12.78 18.11
CA GLN A 73 -14.92 12.36 18.74
C GLN A 73 -14.63 10.90 18.45
N SER A 74 -13.34 10.58 18.23
CA SER A 74 -12.81 9.23 18.19
C SER A 74 -11.60 9.10 19.08
N GLU A 75 -11.48 7.99 19.80
CA GLU A 75 -10.32 7.68 20.64
C GLU A 75 -9.76 6.30 20.27
N TYR A 76 -8.45 6.22 20.11
CA TYR A 76 -7.75 4.97 19.84
C TYR A 76 -6.38 4.94 20.52
N SER A 77 -5.90 3.75 20.77
CA SER A 77 -4.55 3.49 21.29
C SER A 77 -3.66 2.99 20.18
N VAL A 78 -2.41 3.40 20.17
CA VAL A 78 -1.38 2.89 19.26
C VAL A 78 -0.30 2.23 20.09
N SER A 79 0.13 1.03 19.69
CA SER A 79 1.26 0.34 20.28
C SER A 79 2.29 -0.03 19.22
N ILE A 80 3.58 0.12 19.57
CA ILE A 80 4.72 -0.33 18.79
C ILE A 80 5.59 -1.17 19.71
N SER A 81 5.72 -2.45 19.43
CA SER A 81 6.57 -3.38 20.16
C SER A 81 7.68 -3.88 19.22
N ILE A 82 8.94 -3.70 19.63
CA ILE A 82 10.13 -4.08 18.88
C ILE A 82 10.76 -5.29 19.58
N PHE A 83 10.90 -6.38 18.87
CA PHE A 83 11.50 -7.62 19.32
C PHE A 83 12.81 -7.89 18.57
N ALA A 84 13.70 -8.70 19.17
CA ALA A 84 14.81 -9.27 18.45
C ALA A 84 14.32 -10.14 17.26
N GLU A 85 15.22 -10.51 16.35
CA GLU A 85 14.89 -11.30 15.14
C GLU A 85 14.19 -12.62 15.47
N ASP A 86 14.52 -13.23 16.61
CA ASP A 86 13.91 -14.47 17.12
C ASP A 86 12.44 -14.32 17.57
N LYS A 87 11.94 -13.09 17.69
CA LYS A 87 10.57 -12.74 18.16
C LYS A 87 10.30 -13.04 19.64
N GLU A 88 11.28 -13.48 20.39
CA GLU A 88 11.14 -13.87 21.80
C GLU A 88 11.48 -12.73 22.75
N LYS A 89 12.57 -12.00 22.46
CA LYS A 89 13.07 -10.94 23.33
C LYS A 89 12.48 -9.59 22.94
N LEU A 90 11.62 -9.02 23.81
CA LEU A 90 11.17 -7.64 23.69
C LEU A 90 12.36 -6.67 23.94
N ILE A 91 12.63 -5.78 23.02
CA ILE A 91 13.72 -4.78 23.09
C ILE A 91 13.18 -3.46 23.62
N GLU A 92 12.09 -2.95 23.00
CA GLU A 92 11.47 -1.69 23.39
C GLU A 92 9.99 -1.70 22.98
N GLU A 93 9.17 -1.02 23.78
CA GLU A 93 7.74 -0.84 23.50
C GLU A 93 7.32 0.59 23.80
N LYS A 94 6.43 1.15 22.97
CA LYS A 94 5.76 2.42 23.20
C LYS A 94 4.28 2.27 22.95
N ILE A 95 3.47 2.75 23.92
CA ILE A 95 2.01 2.75 23.84
C ILE A 95 1.55 4.17 24.14
N TRP A 96 0.60 4.68 23.36
CA TRP A 96 0.01 6.00 23.58
C TRP A 96 -1.40 6.08 23.04
N ASP A 97 -2.14 7.03 23.53
CA ASP A 97 -3.51 7.30 23.13
C ASP A 97 -3.58 8.52 22.22
N GLU A 98 -4.45 8.44 21.21
CA GLU A 98 -4.79 9.52 20.32
C GLU A 98 -6.28 9.86 20.46
N LYS A 99 -6.58 11.16 20.41
CA LYS A 99 -7.93 11.68 20.46
C LYS A 99 -8.18 12.66 19.35
N ILE A 100 -9.19 12.39 18.54
CA ILE A 100 -9.58 13.22 17.42
C ILE A 100 -10.91 13.89 17.73
N ASN A 101 -11.00 15.20 17.49
CA ASN A 101 -12.25 15.94 17.59
C ASN A 101 -12.48 16.68 16.27
N VAL A 102 -13.68 16.55 15.72
CA VAL A 102 -14.12 17.26 14.50
C VAL A 102 -15.51 17.85 14.72
N ASN A 103 -15.78 18.98 14.08
CA ASN A 103 -17.01 19.73 14.26
C ASN A 103 -18.09 19.37 13.26
N ASP A 104 -17.73 18.66 12.18
CA ASP A 104 -18.62 18.29 11.10
C ASP A 104 -18.54 16.79 10.82
N PHE A 105 -19.72 16.15 10.69
CA PHE A 105 -19.82 14.73 10.37
C PHE A 105 -19.12 14.37 9.05
N HIS A 106 -19.17 15.23 8.04
CA HIS A 106 -18.48 14.98 6.77
C HIS A 106 -16.97 14.82 6.95
N GLN A 107 -16.36 15.46 7.95
CA GLN A 107 -14.94 15.31 8.25
C GLN A 107 -14.58 13.91 8.74
N THR A 108 -15.50 13.18 9.37
CA THR A 108 -15.27 11.82 9.89
C THR A 108 -15.10 10.78 8.78
N SER A 109 -15.70 11.03 7.62
CA SER A 109 -15.73 10.10 6.48
C SER A 109 -14.94 10.59 5.26
N ALA A 110 -14.44 11.84 5.28
CA ALA A 110 -13.64 12.38 4.18
C ALA A 110 -12.34 11.57 3.99
N GLY A 111 -12.15 11.04 2.78
CA GLY A 111 -10.99 10.19 2.46
C GLY A 111 -9.62 10.90 2.54
N SER A 112 -9.63 12.24 2.66
CA SER A 112 -8.44 13.08 2.79
C SER A 112 -8.03 13.35 4.25
N ASN A 113 -8.88 13.02 5.24
CA ASN A 113 -8.63 13.32 6.63
C ASN A 113 -7.97 12.12 7.33
N TYR A 114 -6.89 12.39 8.05
CA TYR A 114 -6.11 11.38 8.77
C TYR A 114 -5.40 12.01 9.97
N ASN A 115 -5.01 11.19 10.92
CA ASN A 115 -4.08 11.56 11.98
C ASN A 115 -2.74 10.86 11.79
N ILE A 116 -1.63 11.57 11.99
CA ILE A 116 -0.28 11.00 11.93
C ILE A 116 0.37 11.11 13.30
N SER A 117 0.86 9.98 13.78
CA SER A 117 1.73 9.89 14.97
C SER A 117 3.13 9.45 14.55
N ILE A 118 4.14 9.90 15.30
CA ILE A 118 5.53 9.47 15.12
C ILE A 118 6.12 9.03 16.47
N LYS A 119 6.85 7.93 16.44
CA LYS A 119 7.72 7.51 17.54
C LYS A 119 9.09 7.12 17.03
N SER A 120 10.12 7.56 17.76
CA SER A 120 11.52 7.29 17.42
C SER A 120 12.11 6.32 18.44
N PHE A 121 12.96 5.41 17.94
CA PHE A 121 13.67 4.40 18.73
C PHE A 121 15.15 4.44 18.35
N ASP A 122 16.04 4.39 19.35
CA ASP A 122 17.47 4.26 19.11
C ASP A 122 17.86 2.79 19.25
N LEU A 123 18.19 2.17 18.12
CA LEU A 123 18.47 0.72 18.03
C LEU A 123 19.87 0.47 17.50
N LYS A 124 20.47 -0.64 17.89
CA LYS A 124 21.71 -1.13 17.25
C LYS A 124 21.38 -1.61 15.83
N PRO A 125 22.32 -1.46 14.88
CA PRO A 125 22.18 -2.07 13.56
C PRO A 125 22.01 -3.59 13.68
N ASP A 126 20.82 -4.08 13.30
CA ASP A 126 20.45 -5.49 13.32
C ASP A 126 19.09 -5.67 12.64
N LYS A 127 18.56 -6.89 12.59
CA LYS A 127 17.18 -7.18 12.19
C LYS A 127 16.27 -7.29 13.39
N TYR A 128 15.09 -6.69 13.27
CA TYR A 128 14.09 -6.67 14.34
C TYR A 128 12.73 -7.08 13.81
N PHE A 129 11.99 -7.79 14.65
CA PHE A 129 10.58 -8.04 14.43
C PHE A 129 9.77 -6.92 15.08
N ILE A 130 9.03 -6.17 14.28
CA ILE A 130 8.25 -5.02 14.74
C ILE A 130 6.78 -5.35 14.61
N ARG A 131 6.07 -5.25 15.73
CA ARG A 131 4.62 -5.35 15.81
C ARG A 131 4.04 -3.97 16.08
N THR A 132 3.11 -3.53 15.24
CA THR A 132 2.34 -2.31 15.45
C THR A 132 0.87 -2.68 15.62
N ALA A 133 0.13 -1.96 16.47
CA ALA A 133 -1.30 -2.13 16.59
C ALA A 133 -2.00 -0.78 16.76
N VAL A 134 -3.21 -0.70 16.22
CA VAL A 134 -4.15 0.41 16.43
C VAL A 134 -5.43 -0.18 16.99
N ASP A 135 -5.78 0.22 18.22
CA ASP A 135 -6.90 -0.31 18.98
C ASP A 135 -7.96 0.77 19.15
N ASP A 136 -9.08 0.63 18.46
CA ASP A 136 -10.24 1.54 18.60
C ASP A 136 -10.88 1.33 19.96
N LYS A 137 -10.96 2.41 20.78
CA LYS A 137 -11.45 2.33 22.16
C LYS A 137 -12.94 2.13 22.28
N ASP A 138 -13.71 2.59 21.28
CA ASP A 138 -15.16 2.49 21.29
C ASP A 138 -15.63 1.12 20.81
N THR A 139 -15.13 0.67 19.66
CA THR A 139 -15.54 -0.61 19.07
C THR A 139 -14.77 -1.82 19.60
N LYS A 140 -13.66 -1.60 20.36
CA LYS A 140 -12.74 -2.63 20.84
C LYS A 140 -12.08 -3.45 19.72
N LYS A 141 -12.11 -2.97 18.49
CA LYS A 141 -11.42 -3.60 17.36
C LYS A 141 -9.94 -3.27 17.39
N SER A 142 -9.11 -4.28 17.17
CA SER A 142 -7.66 -4.18 17.08
C SER A 142 -7.20 -4.49 15.67
N TYR A 143 -6.35 -3.63 15.12
CA TYR A 143 -5.73 -3.78 13.82
C TYR A 143 -4.23 -3.92 14.01
N VAL A 144 -3.68 -5.09 13.68
CA VAL A 144 -2.29 -5.45 13.96
C VAL A 144 -1.54 -5.66 12.65
N SER A 145 -0.32 -5.15 12.59
CA SER A 145 0.65 -5.42 11.52
C SER A 145 1.98 -5.88 12.12
N THR A 146 2.66 -6.76 11.42
CA THR A 146 3.97 -7.30 11.84
C THR A 146 4.94 -7.27 10.69
N ASN A 147 6.17 -6.82 10.93
CA ASN A 147 7.20 -6.68 9.91
C ASN A 147 8.55 -7.11 10.44
N MET A 148 9.36 -7.79 9.62
CA MET A 148 10.80 -7.87 9.83
C MET A 148 11.44 -6.63 9.22
N TYR A 149 12.23 -5.89 10.01
CA TYR A 149 12.84 -4.64 9.57
C TYR A 149 14.32 -4.60 9.90
N THR A 150 15.15 -4.14 8.95
CA THR A 150 16.58 -4.02 9.12
C THR A 150 16.95 -2.60 9.54
N ILE A 151 17.57 -2.47 10.71
CA ILE A 151 18.20 -1.24 11.17
C ILE A 151 19.59 -1.18 10.56
N ARG A 152 19.80 -0.17 9.70
CA ARG A 152 21.03 0.01 8.94
C ARG A 152 22.14 0.62 9.80
N ASP A 153 23.39 0.23 9.56
CA ASP A 153 24.54 0.96 10.10
C ASP A 153 24.75 2.24 9.28
N LEU A 154 24.55 3.39 9.92
CA LEU A 154 24.71 4.71 9.31
C LEU A 154 25.99 5.43 9.81
N TYR A 155 26.86 4.75 10.52
CA TYR A 155 28.12 5.29 11.01
C TYR A 155 29.33 5.01 10.12
N ALA A 156 29.22 4.09 9.17
CA ALA A 156 30.21 3.91 8.11
C ALA A 156 30.07 5.06 7.10
N LEU A 157 30.84 6.14 7.30
CA LEU A 157 30.74 7.41 6.56
C LEU A 157 31.59 7.43 5.29
N PRO A 158 31.18 8.12 4.21
CA PRO A 158 29.89 8.80 4.05
C PRO A 158 28.72 7.83 3.90
N ASN A 159 27.51 8.24 4.35
CA ASN A 159 26.29 7.41 4.28
C ASN A 159 25.04 8.27 4.04
N ILE A 160 23.91 7.61 3.78
CA ILE A 160 22.59 8.23 3.57
C ILE A 160 21.53 7.58 4.47
N SER A 161 20.61 8.39 5.01
CA SER A 161 19.39 7.89 5.64
C SER A 161 18.47 7.14 4.66
N ASP A 162 17.38 6.62 5.14
CA ASP A 162 16.30 6.21 4.26
C ASP A 162 15.62 7.42 3.60
N LEU A 163 14.96 7.19 2.45
CA LEU A 163 14.22 8.21 1.73
C LEU A 163 12.85 8.42 2.38
N MET A 164 12.47 9.66 2.62
CA MET A 164 11.14 10.07 3.03
C MET A 164 10.43 10.75 1.86
N PHE A 165 9.25 10.27 1.49
CA PHE A 165 8.38 11.02 0.58
C PHE A 165 7.69 12.15 1.34
N ILE A 166 7.61 13.34 0.74
CA ILE A 166 6.99 14.53 1.33
C ILE A 166 5.57 14.66 0.80
N ALA A 167 4.58 14.69 1.71
CA ALA A 167 3.20 15.00 1.36
C ALA A 167 2.95 16.51 1.29
N LYS A 168 3.57 17.26 2.22
CA LYS A 168 3.42 18.72 2.30
C LYS A 168 4.65 19.35 2.91
N GLU A 169 5.08 20.46 2.35
CA GLU A 169 6.13 21.31 2.89
C GLU A 169 5.55 22.68 3.26
N THR A 170 5.92 23.18 4.43
CA THR A 170 5.58 24.53 4.89
C THR A 170 6.82 25.20 5.46
N VAL A 171 6.98 26.49 5.21
CA VAL A 171 8.05 27.28 5.81
C VAL A 171 7.45 28.17 6.90
N VAL A 172 7.84 27.96 8.15
CA VAL A 172 7.37 28.74 9.30
C VAL A 172 8.59 29.35 9.98
N ALA A 173 8.64 30.67 10.05
CA ALA A 173 9.75 31.42 10.65
C ALA A 173 11.14 30.99 10.13
N GLY A 174 11.28 30.78 8.83
CA GLY A 174 12.51 30.34 8.18
C GLY A 174 12.89 28.86 8.36
N SER A 175 12.11 28.12 9.13
CA SER A 175 12.29 26.68 9.32
C SER A 175 11.34 25.88 8.41
N ARG A 176 11.89 24.91 7.67
CA ARG A 176 11.10 23.98 6.85
C ARG A 176 10.46 22.92 7.75
N LYS A 177 9.12 22.87 7.74
CA LYS A 177 8.35 21.80 8.34
C LYS A 177 7.83 20.91 7.21
N ILE A 178 8.11 19.61 7.30
CA ILE A 178 7.66 18.61 6.33
C ILE A 178 6.65 17.68 6.98
N LEU A 179 5.61 17.35 6.21
CA LEU A 179 4.68 16.30 6.52
C LEU A 179 5.04 15.09 5.65
N PRO A 180 5.32 13.92 6.22
CA PRO A 180 5.65 12.73 5.44
C PRO A 180 4.42 12.19 4.70
N ASN A 181 4.65 11.58 3.54
CA ASN A 181 3.64 10.76 2.86
C ASN A 181 3.79 9.31 3.32
N VAL A 182 3.09 8.98 4.40
CA VAL A 182 3.18 7.66 5.05
C VAL A 182 2.59 6.57 4.17
N THR A 183 1.56 6.88 3.38
CA THR A 183 0.94 5.94 2.43
C THR A 183 1.87 5.57 1.28
N ARG A 184 2.88 6.39 1.01
CA ARG A 184 3.76 6.28 -0.16
C ARG A 184 2.99 6.29 -1.50
N GLN A 185 1.80 6.89 -1.51
CA GLN A 185 1.00 7.11 -2.71
C GLN A 185 1.25 8.51 -3.23
N LEU A 186 1.80 8.62 -4.44
CA LEU A 186 2.23 9.89 -5.03
C LEU A 186 1.41 10.20 -6.28
N ASN A 187 1.00 11.47 -6.41
CA ASN A 187 0.50 12.00 -7.68
C ASN A 187 1.67 12.57 -8.49
N VAL A 188 2.46 11.65 -9.09
CA VAL A 188 3.71 12.00 -9.75
C VAL A 188 3.51 12.96 -10.93
N GLN A 189 2.39 12.87 -11.64
CA GLN A 189 2.11 13.73 -12.80
C GLN A 189 2.02 15.21 -12.43
N LYS A 190 1.52 15.50 -11.22
CA LYS A 190 1.32 16.87 -10.76
C LYS A 190 2.49 17.40 -9.94
N GLU A 191 3.08 16.53 -9.11
CA GLU A 191 3.96 16.97 -8.02
C GLU A 191 5.40 16.47 -8.19
N GLY A 192 5.66 15.54 -9.14
CA GLY A 192 6.91 14.81 -9.21
C GLY A 192 7.04 13.83 -8.06
N ILE A 193 8.29 13.55 -7.65
CA ILE A 193 8.60 12.67 -6.51
C ILE A 193 9.36 13.51 -5.47
N PRO A 194 8.68 14.18 -4.54
CA PRO A 194 9.31 15.02 -3.54
C PRO A 194 9.93 14.15 -2.44
N LEU A 195 11.24 14.29 -2.25
CA LEU A 195 12.07 13.48 -1.36
C LEU A 195 12.74 14.34 -0.29
N PHE A 196 12.84 13.79 0.91
CA PHE A 196 13.73 14.23 1.97
C PHE A 196 14.61 13.08 2.42
N PHE A 197 15.88 13.36 2.67
CA PHE A 197 16.86 12.45 3.26
C PHE A 197 18.01 13.22 3.91
N GLU A 198 18.77 12.54 4.73
CA GLU A 198 19.97 13.07 5.36
C GLU A 198 21.20 12.38 4.77
N VAL A 199 22.25 13.17 4.52
CA VAL A 199 23.59 12.67 4.14
C VAL A 199 24.55 12.94 5.28
N TYR A 200 25.34 11.94 5.63
CA TYR A 200 26.28 11.98 6.73
C TYR A 200 27.70 11.89 6.18
N SER A 201 28.59 12.78 6.62
CA SER A 201 29.99 12.82 6.22
C SER A 201 30.85 13.31 7.36
N ASN A 202 32.07 12.82 7.44
CA ASN A 202 33.06 13.31 8.40
C ASN A 202 33.90 14.51 7.89
N VAL A 203 33.82 14.81 6.58
CA VAL A 203 34.50 15.93 5.95
C VAL A 203 33.55 16.63 4.96
N PRO A 204 33.76 17.96 4.73
CA PRO A 204 33.07 18.64 3.64
C PRO A 204 33.54 18.05 2.30
N GLN A 205 32.62 17.71 1.43
CA GLN A 205 32.92 17.17 0.11
C GLN A 205 31.80 17.33 -0.88
N LYS A 206 32.12 17.29 -2.17
CA LYS A 206 31.11 17.27 -3.24
C LYS A 206 30.83 15.83 -3.63
N LEU A 207 29.59 15.42 -3.51
CA LEU A 207 29.17 14.07 -3.84
C LEU A 207 28.21 14.07 -5.05
N LYS A 208 28.30 13.01 -5.83
CA LYS A 208 27.38 12.72 -6.92
C LYS A 208 26.24 11.86 -6.40
N MET A 209 25.00 12.25 -6.71
CA MET A 209 23.78 11.55 -6.35
C MET A 209 23.09 11.08 -7.63
N GLU A 210 22.94 9.78 -7.80
CA GLU A 210 22.21 9.18 -8.91
C GLU A 210 20.86 8.65 -8.42
N PHE A 211 19.78 9.25 -8.92
CA PHE A 211 18.43 8.81 -8.67
C PHE A 211 17.95 7.95 -9.84
N VAL A 212 17.39 6.80 -9.56
CA VAL A 212 16.80 5.92 -10.57
C VAL A 212 15.38 5.57 -10.15
N VAL A 213 14.42 5.82 -11.03
CA VAL A 213 13.02 5.38 -10.88
C VAL A 213 12.82 4.17 -11.79
N SER A 214 12.28 3.07 -11.25
CA SER A 214 12.07 1.83 -11.99
C SER A 214 10.74 1.17 -11.65
N GLU A 215 10.21 0.42 -12.62
CA GLU A 215 9.10 -0.51 -12.44
C GLU A 215 9.71 -1.90 -12.25
N GLY A 216 9.63 -2.40 -11.00
CA GLY A 216 10.36 -3.59 -10.60
C GLY A 216 11.89 -3.41 -10.70
N GLU A 217 12.62 -4.54 -10.79
CA GLU A 217 14.09 -4.54 -10.78
C GLU A 217 14.72 -4.13 -12.12
N LYS A 218 14.03 -4.35 -13.22
CA LYS A 218 14.66 -4.36 -14.56
C LYS A 218 14.27 -3.19 -15.45
N LYS A 219 13.09 -2.60 -15.23
CA LYS A 219 12.58 -1.57 -16.13
C LYS A 219 12.87 -0.18 -15.57
N ILE A 220 13.98 0.41 -15.98
CA ILE A 220 14.32 1.80 -15.66
C ILE A 220 13.38 2.73 -16.45
N ILE A 221 12.74 3.63 -15.72
CA ILE A 221 11.83 4.66 -16.28
C ILE A 221 12.56 5.99 -16.40
N LEU A 222 13.34 6.36 -15.37
CA LEU A 222 14.08 7.61 -15.31
C LEU A 222 15.39 7.38 -14.57
N ALA A 223 16.45 8.06 -15.04
CA ALA A 223 17.68 8.26 -14.29
C ALA A 223 18.02 9.75 -14.29
N ASP A 224 18.31 10.28 -13.09
CA ASP A 224 18.68 11.68 -12.87
C ASP A 224 19.95 11.75 -12.04
N THR A 225 20.78 12.77 -12.26
CA THR A 225 22.06 12.93 -11.59
C THR A 225 22.23 14.36 -11.08
N VAL A 226 22.49 14.48 -9.79
CA VAL A 226 22.70 15.76 -9.11
C VAL A 226 24.02 15.74 -8.37
N TYR A 227 24.74 16.87 -8.41
CA TYR A 227 25.92 17.10 -7.58
C TYR A 227 25.56 18.00 -6.40
N LYS A 228 25.96 17.61 -5.21
CA LYS A 228 25.65 18.33 -3.97
C LYS A 228 26.90 18.51 -3.11
N ASP A 229 27.10 19.72 -2.63
CA ASP A 229 28.09 20.01 -1.60
C ASP A 229 27.49 19.55 -0.25
N ILE A 230 28.25 18.71 0.44
CA ILE A 230 27.89 18.08 1.72
C ILE A 230 28.84 18.59 2.79
N ASP A 231 28.27 19.09 3.89
CA ASP A 231 29.05 19.57 5.03
C ASP A 231 29.57 18.40 5.89
N SER A 232 30.55 18.70 6.78
CA SER A 232 30.88 17.76 7.84
C SER A 232 29.72 17.61 8.82
N GLY A 233 29.46 16.37 9.22
CA GLY A 233 28.31 16.00 10.07
C GLY A 233 27.10 15.58 9.23
N LYS A 234 25.97 16.28 9.42
CA LYS A 234 24.69 15.96 8.83
C LYS A 234 24.20 17.05 7.89
N THR A 235 24.00 16.71 6.63
CA THR A 235 23.38 17.57 5.61
C THR A 235 21.98 17.11 5.30
N LYS A 236 20.98 17.99 5.46
CA LYS A 236 19.60 17.73 5.05
C LYS A 236 19.44 18.03 3.58
N VAL A 237 18.87 17.08 2.82
CA VAL A 237 18.64 17.21 1.39
C VAL A 237 17.16 17.13 1.10
N PHE A 238 16.68 18.13 0.35
CA PHE A 238 15.35 18.18 -0.23
C PHE A 238 15.54 18.09 -1.75
N HIS A 239 14.93 17.11 -2.38
CA HIS A 239 15.02 16.91 -3.83
C HIS A 239 13.67 16.48 -4.37
N ASN A 240 13.30 17.04 -5.53
CA ASN A 240 12.08 16.62 -6.22
C ASN A 240 12.45 16.09 -7.60
N ILE A 241 12.29 14.79 -7.81
CA ILE A 241 12.51 14.19 -9.12
C ILE A 241 11.35 14.61 -10.01
N GLN A 242 11.65 15.48 -10.98
CA GLN A 242 10.67 15.94 -11.95
C GLN A 242 10.47 14.86 -13.01
N MET A 243 9.27 14.34 -13.12
CA MET A 243 8.91 13.43 -14.21
C MET A 243 7.44 13.55 -14.57
N GLN A 244 7.13 13.19 -15.80
CA GLN A 244 5.77 13.18 -16.34
C GLN A 244 5.46 11.80 -16.92
N GLY A 245 4.18 11.45 -17.03
CA GLY A 245 3.74 10.27 -17.74
C GLY A 245 3.94 8.95 -16.98
N LEU A 246 4.18 8.97 -15.67
CA LEU A 246 4.20 7.74 -14.88
C LEU A 246 2.78 7.17 -14.78
N GLY A 247 2.61 5.92 -15.23
CA GLY A 247 1.33 5.20 -15.14
C GLY A 247 0.92 4.89 -13.70
N LEU A 248 -0.32 4.41 -13.53
CA LEU A 248 -0.71 3.76 -12.28
C LEU A 248 0.17 2.53 -12.06
N GLY A 249 0.63 2.30 -10.85
CA GLY A 249 1.46 1.14 -10.55
C GLY A 249 2.37 1.33 -9.34
N ASN A 250 3.17 0.30 -9.07
CA ASN A 250 4.15 0.30 -8.01
C ASN A 250 5.55 0.46 -8.60
N TYR A 251 6.32 1.34 -8.01
CA TYR A 251 7.63 1.74 -8.49
C TYR A 251 8.65 1.74 -7.36
N LEU A 252 9.92 1.74 -7.72
CA LEU A 252 11.04 1.91 -6.82
C LEU A 252 11.75 3.21 -7.17
N VAL A 253 12.16 3.95 -6.16
CA VAL A 253 13.19 4.98 -6.28
C VAL A 253 14.43 4.52 -5.56
N SER A 254 15.55 4.49 -6.25
CA SER A 254 16.86 4.23 -5.67
C SER A 254 17.72 5.48 -5.75
N LEU A 255 18.46 5.74 -4.68
CA LEU A 255 19.47 6.79 -4.60
C LEU A 255 20.83 6.14 -4.32
N LYS A 256 21.79 6.38 -5.22
CA LYS A 256 23.19 6.03 -5.05
C LYS A 256 23.99 7.28 -4.75
N LEU A 257 24.83 7.18 -3.73
CA LEU A 257 25.82 8.20 -3.42
C LEU A 257 27.16 7.73 -3.97
N LEU A 258 27.82 8.58 -4.75
CA LEU A 258 29.10 8.27 -5.40
C LEU A 258 30.16 9.30 -5.01
N ASP A 259 31.40 8.83 -4.86
CA ASP A 259 32.57 9.70 -4.64
C ASP A 259 33.05 10.37 -5.95
N ALA A 260 34.09 11.19 -5.85
CA ALA A 260 34.68 11.86 -7.00
C ALA A 260 35.25 10.89 -8.06
N GLY A 261 35.56 9.64 -7.68
CA GLY A 261 35.99 8.57 -8.57
C GLY A 261 34.82 7.75 -9.19
N ASN A 262 33.56 8.17 -9.01
CA ASN A 262 32.37 7.42 -9.41
C ASN A 262 32.22 6.04 -8.73
N LYS A 263 32.83 5.83 -7.59
CA LYS A 263 32.62 4.64 -6.78
C LYS A 263 31.36 4.83 -5.94
N VAL A 264 30.47 3.85 -5.96
CA VAL A 264 29.29 3.84 -5.10
C VAL A 264 29.70 3.67 -3.64
N ILE A 265 29.30 4.61 -2.79
CA ILE A 265 29.63 4.67 -1.36
C ILE A 265 28.45 4.17 -0.53
N ALA A 266 27.24 4.60 -0.87
CA ALA A 266 26.02 4.21 -0.18
C ALA A 266 24.84 4.12 -1.15
N VAL A 267 23.87 3.28 -0.81
CA VAL A 267 22.64 3.11 -1.58
C VAL A 267 21.45 3.06 -0.63
N THR A 268 20.35 3.69 -1.02
CA THR A 268 19.07 3.53 -0.37
C THR A 268 17.98 3.37 -1.42
N ILE A 269 16.98 2.53 -1.13
CA ILE A 269 15.88 2.20 -2.07
C ILE A 269 14.56 2.32 -1.31
N LYS A 270 13.55 2.89 -1.95
CA LYS A 270 12.21 2.98 -1.39
C LYS A 270 11.14 2.76 -2.44
N SER A 271 10.12 1.99 -2.07
CA SER A 271 8.96 1.75 -2.93
C SER A 271 7.90 2.83 -2.78
N PHE A 272 7.21 3.13 -3.86
CA PHE A 272 6.03 3.99 -3.86
C PHE A 272 5.00 3.51 -4.89
N SER A 273 3.77 3.98 -4.73
CA SER A 273 2.72 3.76 -5.72
C SER A 273 2.40 5.07 -6.42
N SER A 274 2.47 5.08 -7.75
CA SER A 274 1.95 6.20 -8.54
C SER A 274 0.42 6.13 -8.57
N ARG A 275 -0.23 7.24 -8.24
CA ARG A 275 -1.68 7.40 -8.24
C ARG A 275 -2.06 8.62 -9.08
N TRP A 276 -3.29 8.62 -9.59
CA TRP A 276 -3.84 9.74 -10.31
C TRP A 276 -4.98 10.36 -9.52
N VAL A 277 -5.13 11.67 -9.62
CA VAL A 277 -6.20 12.39 -8.91
C VAL A 277 -7.56 11.82 -9.32
N GLY A 278 -8.42 11.54 -8.33
CA GLY A 278 -9.76 11.00 -8.54
C GLY A 278 -9.83 9.51 -8.84
N VAL A 279 -8.69 8.80 -8.88
CA VAL A 279 -8.68 7.33 -9.03
C VAL A 279 -8.60 6.68 -7.65
N PRO A 280 -9.56 5.81 -7.30
CA PRO A 280 -9.53 5.10 -6.03
C PRO A 280 -8.24 4.31 -5.84
N SER A 281 -7.73 4.30 -4.62
CA SER A 281 -6.43 3.68 -4.27
C SER A 281 -6.35 2.16 -4.52
N VAL A 282 -7.50 1.51 -4.62
CA VAL A 282 -7.61 0.07 -4.94
C VAL A 282 -7.23 -0.23 -6.41
N ILE A 283 -7.29 0.78 -7.30
CA ILE A 283 -6.92 0.63 -8.70
C ILE A 283 -5.41 0.85 -8.85
N THR A 284 -4.67 -0.23 -9.00
CA THR A 284 -3.22 -0.22 -9.20
C THR A 284 -2.82 -0.50 -10.66
N ASP A 285 -3.71 -1.14 -11.42
CA ASP A 285 -3.56 -1.50 -12.83
C ASP A 285 -4.89 -1.22 -13.54
N LEU A 286 -4.88 -0.29 -14.50
CA LEU A 286 -6.11 0.13 -15.20
C LEU A 286 -6.61 -0.95 -16.15
N ASP A 287 -5.73 -1.68 -16.83
CA ASP A 287 -6.13 -2.74 -17.77
C ASP A 287 -6.77 -3.90 -17.00
N LYS A 288 -6.21 -4.28 -15.86
CA LYS A 288 -6.80 -5.24 -14.94
C LYS A 288 -8.14 -4.76 -14.41
N ALA A 289 -8.24 -3.49 -14.01
CA ALA A 289 -9.48 -2.91 -13.50
C ALA A 289 -10.60 -2.92 -14.56
N VAL A 290 -10.26 -2.64 -15.83
CA VAL A 290 -11.20 -2.75 -16.95
C VAL A 290 -11.61 -4.21 -17.21
N ALA A 291 -10.66 -5.15 -17.15
CA ALA A 291 -10.97 -6.58 -17.29
C ALA A 291 -11.95 -7.05 -16.20
N GLN A 292 -11.79 -6.57 -14.98
CA GLN A 292 -12.65 -6.89 -13.85
C GLN A 292 -14.08 -6.38 -13.99
N LEU A 293 -14.38 -5.43 -14.89
CA LEU A 293 -15.75 -4.93 -15.10
C LEU A 293 -16.72 -5.95 -15.69
N VAL A 294 -16.23 -7.15 -16.03
CA VAL A 294 -17.02 -8.20 -16.72
C VAL A 294 -18.34 -8.55 -16.03
N TYR A 295 -18.46 -8.36 -14.72
CA TYR A 295 -19.67 -8.73 -13.96
C TYR A 295 -20.66 -7.57 -13.75
N ILE A 296 -20.28 -6.32 -14.06
CA ILE A 296 -21.10 -5.13 -13.83
C ILE A 296 -21.32 -4.29 -15.08
N ALA A 297 -20.42 -4.34 -16.05
CA ALA A 297 -20.51 -3.59 -17.30
C ALA A 297 -21.19 -4.43 -18.38
N THR A 298 -21.92 -3.77 -19.25
CA THR A 298 -22.33 -4.37 -20.54
C THR A 298 -21.11 -4.50 -21.47
N THR A 299 -21.21 -5.39 -22.45
CA THR A 299 -20.18 -5.54 -23.47
C THR A 299 -19.86 -4.21 -24.16
N SER A 300 -20.87 -3.41 -24.47
CA SER A 300 -20.70 -2.10 -25.12
C SER A 300 -19.99 -1.09 -24.22
N GLU A 301 -20.30 -1.05 -22.92
CA GLU A 301 -19.64 -0.17 -21.94
C GLU A 301 -18.16 -0.54 -21.79
N LYS A 302 -17.86 -1.85 -21.72
CA LYS A 302 -16.49 -2.35 -21.61
C LYS A 302 -15.68 -2.05 -22.88
N ASN A 303 -16.22 -2.39 -24.07
CA ASN A 303 -15.56 -2.10 -25.35
C ASN A 303 -15.28 -0.61 -25.51
N TYR A 304 -16.22 0.26 -25.16
CA TYR A 304 -16.01 1.71 -25.20
C TYR A 304 -14.81 2.17 -24.37
N ILE A 305 -14.55 1.53 -23.22
CA ILE A 305 -13.37 1.83 -22.40
C ILE A 305 -12.10 1.26 -23.03
N GLU A 306 -12.15 0.04 -23.58
CA GLU A 306 -11.01 -0.65 -24.19
C GLU A 306 -10.54 -0.02 -25.50
N GLU A 307 -11.44 0.59 -26.27
CA GLU A 307 -11.15 1.30 -27.52
C GLU A 307 -10.45 2.65 -27.33
N ALA A 308 -10.20 3.08 -26.08
CA ALA A 308 -9.46 4.31 -25.83
C ALA A 308 -8.03 4.22 -26.37
N THR A 309 -7.60 5.25 -27.10
CA THR A 309 -6.30 5.29 -27.79
C THR A 309 -5.14 5.62 -26.85
N THR A 310 -5.43 6.27 -25.72
CA THR A 310 -4.43 6.65 -24.70
C THR A 310 -4.85 6.15 -23.31
N LYS A 311 -3.86 5.99 -22.42
CA LYS A 311 -4.14 5.62 -21.02
C LYS A 311 -5.00 6.66 -20.30
N ASP A 312 -4.80 7.95 -20.58
CA ASP A 312 -5.59 9.05 -19.99
C ASP A 312 -7.05 9.01 -20.44
N GLU A 313 -7.27 8.72 -21.72
CA GLU A 313 -8.63 8.57 -22.25
C GLU A 313 -9.29 7.31 -21.67
N LYS A 314 -8.58 6.18 -21.60
CA LYS A 314 -9.07 4.95 -20.97
C LYS A 314 -9.50 5.21 -19.53
N LEU A 315 -8.69 5.92 -18.76
CA LEU A 315 -9.02 6.30 -17.39
C LEU A 315 -10.27 7.20 -17.31
N LYS A 316 -10.36 8.23 -18.16
CA LYS A 316 -11.53 9.12 -18.20
C LYS A 316 -12.81 8.34 -18.47
N ARG A 317 -12.79 7.42 -19.44
CA ARG A 317 -13.93 6.56 -19.79
C ARG A 317 -14.28 5.60 -18.64
N TYR A 318 -13.27 5.01 -17.98
CA TYR A 318 -13.43 4.16 -16.81
C TYR A 318 -14.06 4.90 -15.62
N MET A 319 -13.57 6.12 -15.31
CA MET A 319 -14.14 6.92 -14.23
C MET A 319 -15.55 7.43 -14.56
N ALA A 320 -15.84 7.77 -15.83
CA ALA A 320 -17.18 8.13 -16.27
C ALA A 320 -18.16 6.97 -16.14
N PHE A 321 -17.74 5.73 -16.42
CA PHE A 321 -18.53 4.52 -16.19
C PHE A 321 -18.94 4.40 -14.71
N TRP A 322 -17.97 4.51 -13.78
CA TRP A 322 -18.28 4.42 -12.35
C TRP A 322 -19.15 5.56 -11.84
N LYS A 323 -18.92 6.77 -12.34
CA LYS A 323 -19.76 7.92 -12.02
C LYS A 323 -21.22 7.70 -12.44
N LYS A 324 -21.44 7.08 -13.61
CA LYS A 324 -22.78 6.72 -14.10
C LYS A 324 -23.45 5.64 -13.24
N LYS A 325 -22.67 4.73 -12.64
CA LYS A 325 -23.18 3.66 -11.76
C LYS A 325 -23.43 4.14 -10.32
N SER A 326 -22.92 5.32 -9.94
CA SER A 326 -23.13 5.87 -8.59
C SER A 326 -24.59 6.28 -8.38
N PRO A 327 -25.21 5.90 -7.25
CA PRO A 327 -26.52 6.39 -6.88
C PRO A 327 -26.58 7.90 -6.67
N ASN A 328 -25.45 8.49 -6.25
CA ASN A 328 -25.26 9.92 -6.09
C ASN A 328 -23.99 10.39 -6.81
N PRO A 329 -24.09 10.83 -8.09
CA PRO A 329 -22.93 11.25 -8.88
C PRO A 329 -22.21 12.53 -8.37
N ALA A 330 -22.81 13.24 -7.41
CA ALA A 330 -22.22 14.42 -6.76
C ALA A 330 -21.34 14.05 -5.55
N ASP A 331 -21.46 12.82 -5.05
CA ASP A 331 -20.66 12.32 -3.95
C ASP A 331 -19.28 11.88 -4.46
N GLU A 332 -18.22 12.23 -3.74
CA GLU A 332 -16.87 11.73 -4.01
C GLU A 332 -16.74 10.22 -3.71
N ASN A 333 -17.61 9.69 -2.82
CA ASN A 333 -17.66 8.28 -2.48
C ASN A 333 -18.69 7.55 -3.34
N ASN A 334 -18.26 6.53 -4.04
CA ASN A 334 -19.14 5.69 -4.84
C ASN A 334 -19.37 4.34 -4.15
N ALA A 335 -20.49 4.22 -3.44
CA ALA A 335 -20.81 3.00 -2.69
C ALA A 335 -20.88 1.74 -3.57
N VAL A 336 -21.31 1.88 -4.83
CA VAL A 336 -21.37 0.75 -5.79
C VAL A 336 -19.95 0.32 -6.19
N PHE A 337 -19.06 1.28 -6.41
CA PHE A 337 -17.64 1.02 -6.67
C PHE A 337 -16.99 0.31 -5.48
N ASP A 338 -17.17 0.84 -4.28
CA ASP A 338 -16.57 0.30 -3.05
C ASP A 338 -17.05 -1.13 -2.78
N GLU A 339 -18.35 -1.39 -2.91
CA GLU A 339 -18.92 -2.72 -2.74
C GLU A 339 -18.42 -3.71 -3.82
N TYR A 340 -18.36 -3.25 -5.08
CA TYR A 340 -17.88 -4.09 -6.17
C TYR A 340 -16.44 -4.56 -5.93
N TYR A 341 -15.53 -3.62 -5.60
CA TYR A 341 -14.14 -3.97 -5.34
C TYR A 341 -13.93 -4.69 -4.02
N ARG A 342 -14.79 -4.48 -3.03
CA ARG A 342 -14.81 -5.32 -1.83
C ARG A 342 -15.08 -6.79 -2.17
N ARG A 343 -16.02 -7.06 -3.08
CA ARG A 343 -16.32 -8.43 -3.54
C ARG A 343 -15.20 -9.02 -4.39
N ILE A 344 -14.58 -8.23 -5.27
CA ILE A 344 -13.40 -8.64 -6.05
C ILE A 344 -12.26 -9.06 -5.11
N ASN A 345 -11.96 -8.24 -4.09
CA ASN A 345 -10.90 -8.53 -3.14
C ASN A 345 -11.21 -9.78 -2.30
N TYR A 346 -12.45 -9.93 -1.85
CA TYR A 346 -12.87 -11.15 -1.14
C TYR A 346 -12.71 -12.39 -2.02
N ALA A 347 -13.13 -12.33 -3.27
CA ALA A 347 -12.97 -13.43 -4.21
C ALA A 347 -11.50 -13.81 -4.41
N ASN A 348 -10.62 -12.80 -4.56
CA ASN A 348 -9.18 -13.03 -4.68
C ASN A 348 -8.58 -13.66 -3.42
N ALA A 349 -8.99 -13.23 -2.24
CA ALA A 349 -8.47 -13.77 -0.98
C ALA A 349 -8.94 -15.22 -0.70
N ASN A 350 -10.14 -15.60 -1.14
CA ASN A 350 -10.77 -16.84 -0.71
C ASN A 350 -10.90 -17.91 -1.80
N PHE A 351 -10.86 -17.51 -3.09
CA PHE A 351 -11.15 -18.43 -4.20
C PHE A 351 -10.01 -18.55 -5.21
N SER A 352 -8.89 -17.87 -5.00
CA SER A 352 -7.69 -17.99 -5.87
C SER A 352 -7.07 -19.39 -5.74
N HIS A 353 -6.65 -19.91 -6.90
CA HIS A 353 -5.81 -21.10 -7.00
C HIS A 353 -4.74 -20.87 -8.09
N TYR A 354 -4.83 -21.50 -9.29
CA TYR A 354 -3.94 -21.21 -10.44
C TYR A 354 -4.30 -19.90 -11.15
N VAL A 355 -5.52 -19.40 -10.94
CA VAL A 355 -6.02 -18.14 -11.45
C VAL A 355 -6.49 -17.24 -10.31
N GLU A 356 -6.60 -15.96 -10.59
CA GLU A 356 -7.13 -14.98 -9.65
C GLU A 356 -8.57 -15.33 -9.26
N GLY A 357 -8.91 -15.17 -7.99
CA GLY A 357 -10.19 -15.61 -7.45
C GLY A 357 -11.40 -14.97 -8.13
N TRP A 358 -11.28 -13.74 -8.63
CA TRP A 358 -12.34 -13.08 -9.39
C TRP A 358 -12.65 -13.75 -10.75
N ARG A 359 -11.73 -14.57 -11.28
CA ARG A 359 -11.91 -15.32 -12.52
C ARG A 359 -12.51 -16.71 -12.32
N THR A 360 -12.63 -17.17 -11.08
CA THR A 360 -13.21 -18.48 -10.75
C THR A 360 -14.72 -18.46 -10.76
N ASP A 361 -15.35 -19.61 -10.89
CA ASP A 361 -16.82 -19.72 -10.86
C ASP A 361 -17.39 -19.28 -9.51
N ARG A 362 -16.72 -19.61 -8.37
CA ARG A 362 -17.10 -19.09 -7.05
C ARG A 362 -16.98 -17.57 -6.98
N GLY A 363 -15.90 -17.03 -7.54
CA GLY A 363 -15.70 -15.58 -7.65
C GLY A 363 -16.78 -14.89 -8.48
N MET A 364 -17.12 -15.46 -9.63
CA MET A 364 -18.20 -14.95 -10.50
C MET A 364 -19.53 -14.84 -9.74
N VAL A 365 -19.97 -15.91 -9.09
CA VAL A 365 -21.23 -15.93 -8.34
C VAL A 365 -21.20 -14.95 -7.18
N TYR A 366 -20.11 -14.94 -6.39
CA TYR A 366 -19.95 -14.05 -5.23
C TYR A 366 -19.91 -12.57 -5.63
N ILE A 367 -19.18 -12.22 -6.69
CA ILE A 367 -19.11 -10.84 -7.15
C ILE A 367 -20.47 -10.38 -7.67
N THR A 368 -21.15 -11.22 -8.43
CA THR A 368 -22.42 -10.88 -9.06
C THR A 368 -23.56 -10.76 -8.05
N LEU A 369 -23.69 -11.72 -7.14
CA LEU A 369 -24.84 -11.84 -6.24
C LEU A 369 -24.56 -11.37 -4.80
N GLY A 370 -23.29 -11.23 -4.41
CA GLY A 370 -22.86 -10.98 -3.03
C GLY A 370 -22.66 -12.27 -2.25
N PRO A 371 -22.48 -12.16 -0.90
CA PRO A 371 -22.32 -13.32 -0.05
C PRO A 371 -23.59 -14.18 -0.03
N PRO A 372 -23.45 -15.54 -0.09
CA PRO A 372 -24.61 -16.42 0.09
C PRO A 372 -25.14 -16.34 1.53
N ASN A 373 -26.43 -16.67 1.71
CA ASN A 373 -27.04 -16.76 3.04
C ASN A 373 -26.52 -17.98 3.83
N ASN A 374 -26.22 -19.08 3.13
CA ASN A 374 -25.66 -20.30 3.71
C ASN A 374 -24.69 -20.96 2.73
N ILE A 375 -23.67 -21.64 3.28
CA ILE A 375 -22.73 -22.48 2.52
C ILE A 375 -22.69 -23.86 3.20
N ASP A 376 -23.19 -24.86 2.50
CA ASP A 376 -23.07 -26.25 2.91
C ASP A 376 -21.88 -26.90 2.19
N ARG A 377 -20.92 -27.46 2.95
CA ARG A 377 -19.67 -28.00 2.43
C ARG A 377 -19.56 -29.49 2.64
N HIS A 378 -19.28 -30.18 1.55
CA HIS A 378 -19.12 -31.63 1.49
C HIS A 378 -17.71 -32.00 0.97
N PRO A 379 -16.67 -31.84 1.80
CA PRO A 379 -15.28 -32.08 1.36
C PRO A 379 -14.90 -33.56 1.28
N PHE A 380 -15.66 -34.47 1.94
CA PHE A 380 -15.27 -35.88 2.13
C PHE A 380 -16.43 -36.86 2.04
N ASP A 381 -17.39 -36.65 1.15
CA ASP A 381 -18.47 -37.62 0.91
C ASP A 381 -17.90 -38.88 0.25
N LEU A 382 -18.33 -40.07 0.73
CA LEU A 382 -17.77 -41.36 0.29
C LEU A 382 -18.02 -41.65 -1.20
N ASP A 383 -19.13 -41.16 -1.73
CA ASP A 383 -19.59 -41.46 -3.10
C ASP A 383 -19.59 -40.24 -4.02
N ALA A 384 -19.07 -39.09 -3.58
CA ALA A 384 -19.05 -37.86 -4.35
C ALA A 384 -17.70 -37.15 -4.31
N LYS A 385 -17.37 -36.41 -5.36
CA LYS A 385 -16.24 -35.46 -5.35
C LYS A 385 -16.53 -34.31 -4.38
N PRO A 386 -15.52 -33.60 -3.85
CA PRO A 386 -15.75 -32.44 -2.99
C PRO A 386 -16.68 -31.43 -3.64
N TYR A 387 -17.71 -30.96 -2.93
CA TYR A 387 -18.62 -29.95 -3.43
C TYR A 387 -19.10 -28.99 -2.35
N GLU A 388 -19.57 -27.82 -2.77
CA GLU A 388 -20.20 -26.82 -1.93
C GLU A 388 -21.56 -26.42 -2.54
N ILE A 389 -22.58 -26.22 -1.68
CA ILE A 389 -23.88 -25.68 -2.04
C ILE A 389 -24.01 -24.30 -1.43
N TRP A 390 -24.17 -23.29 -2.26
CA TRP A 390 -24.40 -21.91 -1.84
C TRP A 390 -25.87 -21.54 -1.99
N GLU A 391 -26.49 -21.13 -0.90
CA GLU A 391 -27.91 -20.81 -0.84
C GLU A 391 -28.14 -19.30 -0.81
N TYR A 392 -29.00 -18.83 -1.70
CA TYR A 392 -29.45 -17.43 -1.80
C TYR A 392 -30.97 -17.39 -1.58
N TYR A 393 -31.41 -17.10 -0.36
CA TYR A 393 -32.80 -17.19 0.04
C TYR A 393 -33.67 -16.16 -0.69
N ASP A 394 -33.19 -14.91 -0.85
CA ASP A 394 -33.92 -13.85 -1.56
C ASP A 394 -34.13 -14.14 -3.04
N LEU A 395 -33.33 -15.03 -3.61
CA LEU A 395 -33.43 -15.48 -4.99
C LEU A 395 -34.19 -16.80 -5.12
N ASN A 396 -34.41 -17.47 -4.00
CA ASN A 396 -34.86 -18.86 -3.97
C ASN A 396 -34.04 -19.75 -4.92
N ARG A 397 -32.68 -19.64 -4.79
CA ARG A 397 -31.72 -20.34 -5.64
C ARG A 397 -30.62 -20.97 -4.82
N GLN A 398 -30.12 -22.08 -5.36
CA GLN A 398 -28.91 -22.77 -4.89
C GLN A 398 -27.92 -22.90 -6.05
N PHE A 399 -26.64 -22.70 -5.74
CA PHE A 399 -25.53 -22.88 -6.67
C PHE A 399 -24.62 -23.98 -6.13
N VAL A 400 -24.42 -25.01 -6.93
CA VAL A 400 -23.56 -26.15 -6.59
C VAL A 400 -22.25 -26.00 -7.30
N PHE A 401 -21.16 -26.03 -6.53
CA PHE A 401 -19.80 -26.01 -7.02
C PHE A 401 -19.12 -27.34 -6.69
N MET A 402 -18.49 -27.98 -7.67
CA MET A 402 -17.81 -29.26 -7.52
C MET A 402 -16.34 -29.15 -7.88
N ASP A 403 -15.47 -29.68 -7.03
CA ASP A 403 -14.04 -29.86 -7.33
C ASP A 403 -13.82 -31.17 -8.06
N GLU A 404 -13.84 -31.11 -9.40
CA GLU A 404 -13.70 -32.32 -10.22
C GLU A 404 -12.31 -32.94 -10.12
N THR A 405 -11.31 -32.16 -9.79
CA THR A 405 -9.90 -32.56 -9.80
C THR A 405 -9.35 -32.91 -8.43
N GLY A 406 -10.00 -32.48 -7.34
CA GLY A 406 -9.51 -32.60 -5.96
C GLY A 406 -8.39 -31.62 -5.60
N PHE A 407 -8.09 -30.64 -6.49
CA PHE A 407 -7.04 -29.64 -6.28
C PHE A 407 -7.55 -28.25 -5.88
N GLY A 408 -8.83 -28.14 -5.47
CA GLY A 408 -9.45 -26.90 -5.03
C GLY A 408 -10.06 -26.07 -6.15
N GLU A 409 -10.12 -26.57 -7.40
CA GLU A 409 -10.77 -25.91 -8.52
C GLU A 409 -12.26 -26.26 -8.55
N TYR A 410 -13.06 -25.46 -7.84
CA TYR A 410 -14.51 -25.62 -7.78
C TYR A 410 -15.19 -25.03 -9.02
N ARG A 411 -15.83 -25.89 -9.82
CA ARG A 411 -16.58 -25.51 -11.02
C ARG A 411 -18.08 -25.44 -10.72
N LEU A 412 -18.75 -24.45 -11.26
CA LEU A 412 -20.20 -24.28 -11.12
C LEU A 412 -20.95 -25.34 -11.96
N ILE A 413 -21.71 -26.19 -11.28
CA ILE A 413 -22.55 -27.22 -11.92
C ILE A 413 -23.94 -26.67 -12.23
N THR A 414 -24.47 -25.82 -11.34
CA THR A 414 -25.79 -25.18 -11.54
C THR A 414 -25.63 -23.95 -12.43
N PRO A 415 -26.28 -23.90 -13.61
CA PRO A 415 -26.08 -22.76 -14.52
C PRO A 415 -26.67 -21.47 -13.98
N MET A 416 -25.98 -20.35 -14.19
CA MET A 416 -26.52 -19.00 -13.99
C MET A 416 -27.27 -18.57 -15.25
N TYR A 417 -28.49 -18.05 -15.08
CA TYR A 417 -29.29 -17.50 -16.19
C TYR A 417 -30.29 -16.44 -15.72
N GLY A 418 -30.76 -15.61 -16.63
CA GLY A 418 -31.72 -14.55 -16.34
C GLY A 418 -31.23 -13.54 -15.34
N ASP A 419 -32.00 -13.27 -14.30
CA ASP A 419 -31.70 -12.25 -13.29
C ASP A 419 -30.49 -12.60 -12.40
N THR A 420 -30.06 -13.88 -12.36
CA THR A 420 -28.85 -14.27 -11.60
C THR A 420 -27.56 -13.87 -12.30
N MET A 421 -27.60 -13.49 -13.59
CA MET A 421 -26.43 -12.97 -14.32
C MET A 421 -26.22 -11.46 -14.14
N ARG A 422 -27.09 -10.77 -13.42
CA ARG A 422 -27.00 -9.32 -13.20
C ARG A 422 -26.35 -9.02 -11.86
N TYR A 423 -25.41 -8.08 -11.88
CA TYR A 423 -24.81 -7.57 -10.65
C TYR A 423 -25.87 -6.97 -9.73
N ARG A 424 -25.82 -7.35 -8.45
CA ARG A 424 -26.73 -6.86 -7.40
C ARG A 424 -25.92 -6.12 -6.33
N TYR A 425 -26.38 -4.94 -5.98
CA TYR A 425 -25.77 -4.06 -4.95
C TYR A 425 -26.79 -3.67 -3.89
#